data_22e7719582b629d49e30103df625230d
#
_entry.id   22e7719582b629d49e30103df625230d
#
_cell.length_a   1.000
_cell.length_b   1.000
_cell.length_c   1.000
_cell.angle_alpha   90.00
_cell.angle_beta   90.00
_cell.angle_gamma   90.00
#
_symmetry.space_group_name_H-M   'P 1'
#
loop_
_entity.id
_entity.type
_entity.pdbx_description
1 polymer ?
#
loop_
_entity_poly.entity_id
_entity_poly.type
_entity_poly.pdbx_seq_one_letter_code
_entity_poly.pdbx_strand_id
1 'polypeptide(L)'
;MSDVQTLIARAESLLARLEAVLPHPPAAPDWAASIAFRYRKRAGSGVLEPVRHVATIRLESLVEVAPQKERLLRNTEQFVAGHGANNVLLTGARGTGKSSLIKACLNQFASQGLRLIEVDKADLVDLPDIVDLVADRPERFIVFCDDLSFDEGE
;
A
#
# COMPACT_ATOMS: atom_id res chain seq x y z
N MET A 1 37.96 9.11 -38.85
CA MET A 1 36.66 8.92 -38.19
C MET A 1 35.84 10.16 -38.47
N SER A 2 34.60 10.03 -38.94
CA SER A 2 33.82 11.22 -39.27
C SER A 2 33.43 11.97 -37.98
N ASP A 3 33.27 13.30 -38.02
CA ASP A 3 32.84 14.13 -36.89
C ASP A 3 31.59 13.62 -36.25
N VAL A 4 30.69 12.98 -37.01
CA VAL A 4 29.47 12.35 -36.56
C VAL A 4 29.73 11.17 -35.62
N GLN A 5 30.70 10.30 -35.92
CA GLN A 5 31.04 9.18 -35.04
C GLN A 5 31.64 9.64 -33.72
N THR A 6 32.42 10.68 -33.74
CA THR A 6 32.97 11.31 -32.51
C THR A 6 31.87 11.94 -31.68
N LEU A 7 30.89 12.58 -32.32
CA LEU A 7 29.75 13.15 -31.63
C LEU A 7 28.87 12.08 -30.97
N ILE A 8 28.59 10.97 -31.69
CA ILE A 8 27.81 9.84 -31.14
C ILE A 8 28.53 9.24 -29.94
N ALA A 9 29.82 8.93 -30.03
CA ALA A 9 30.57 8.37 -28.90
C ALA A 9 30.58 9.30 -27.68
N ARG A 10 30.61 10.62 -27.89
CA ARG A 10 30.56 11.60 -26.82
C ARG A 10 29.15 11.67 -26.18
N ALA A 11 28.08 11.57 -26.99
CA ALA A 11 26.72 11.52 -26.53
C ALA A 11 26.43 10.26 -25.69
N GLU A 12 26.89 9.08 -26.17
CA GLU A 12 26.78 7.82 -25.43
C GLU A 12 27.51 7.88 -24.08
N SER A 13 28.73 8.45 -24.07
CA SER A 13 29.48 8.65 -22.82
C SER A 13 28.75 9.57 -21.83
N LEU A 14 28.12 10.63 -22.31
CA LEU A 14 27.34 11.54 -21.48
C LEU A 14 26.06 10.87 -20.95
N LEU A 15 25.35 10.11 -21.79
CA LEU A 15 24.16 9.35 -21.38
C LEU A 15 24.51 8.32 -20.31
N ALA A 16 25.56 7.53 -20.49
CA ALA A 16 26.01 6.57 -19.49
C ALA A 16 26.38 7.23 -18.15
N ARG A 17 26.98 8.43 -18.19
CA ARG A 17 27.26 9.20 -16.96
C ARG A 17 26.00 9.73 -16.30
N LEU A 18 25.00 10.15 -17.08
CA LEU A 18 23.69 10.57 -16.56
C LEU A 18 22.94 9.40 -15.96
N GLU A 19 22.89 8.26 -16.62
CA GLU A 19 22.27 7.03 -16.11
C GLU A 19 22.88 6.59 -14.78
N ALA A 20 24.21 6.73 -14.60
CA ALA A 20 24.88 6.39 -13.35
C ALA A 20 24.55 7.34 -12.18
N VAL A 21 24.05 8.54 -12.46
CA VAL A 21 23.67 9.56 -11.45
C VAL A 21 22.16 9.57 -11.19
N LEU A 22 21.36 9.12 -12.16
CA LEU A 22 19.92 9.04 -11.98
C LEU A 22 19.57 7.93 -10.97
N PRO A 23 18.66 8.19 -10.03
CA PRO A 23 18.15 7.15 -9.15
C PRO A 23 17.51 6.06 -10.01
N HIS A 24 17.89 4.82 -9.77
CA HIS A 24 17.25 3.69 -10.45
C HIS A 24 15.75 3.69 -10.08
N PRO A 25 14.87 3.42 -11.06
CA PRO A 25 13.46 3.26 -10.74
C PRO A 25 13.31 2.20 -9.64
N PRO A 26 12.44 2.43 -8.64
CA PRO A 26 12.24 1.49 -7.57
C PRO A 26 11.85 0.12 -8.15
N ALA A 27 12.47 -0.93 -7.62
CA ALA A 27 12.13 -2.29 -8.01
C ALA A 27 10.64 -2.55 -7.69
N ALA A 28 9.95 -3.25 -8.59
CA ALA A 28 8.58 -3.67 -8.34
C ALA A 28 8.51 -4.49 -7.03
N PRO A 29 7.47 -4.29 -6.21
CA PRO A 29 7.30 -5.05 -4.98
C PRO A 29 7.24 -6.55 -5.25
N ASP A 30 7.87 -7.35 -4.39
CA ASP A 30 7.61 -8.79 -4.39
C ASP A 30 6.26 -9.06 -3.73
N TRP A 31 5.23 -9.20 -4.55
CA TRP A 31 3.86 -9.41 -4.12
C TRP A 31 3.62 -10.76 -3.45
N ALA A 32 4.52 -11.73 -3.64
CA ALA A 32 4.48 -13.02 -2.97
C ALA A 32 5.08 -12.99 -1.57
N ALA A 33 5.92 -12.00 -1.27
CA ALA A 33 6.63 -11.89 0.00
C ALA A 33 5.71 -11.59 1.20
N SER A 34 4.54 -10.97 0.98
CA SER A 34 3.62 -10.62 2.07
C SER A 34 2.20 -10.39 1.57
N ILE A 35 1.24 -10.46 2.52
CA ILE A 35 -0.15 -10.02 2.31
C ILE A 35 -0.35 -8.54 2.68
N ALA A 36 0.66 -7.90 3.30
CA ALA A 36 0.63 -6.50 3.68
C ALA A 36 1.91 -5.79 3.22
N PHE A 37 1.76 -4.55 2.80
CA PHE A 37 2.83 -3.69 2.33
C PHE A 37 2.76 -2.36 3.06
N ARG A 38 3.90 -1.67 3.16
CA ARG A 38 3.97 -0.32 3.69
C ARG A 38 4.46 0.62 2.61
N TYR A 39 3.72 1.70 2.40
CA TYR A 39 4.15 2.78 1.53
C TYR A 39 5.25 3.60 2.20
N ARG A 40 6.30 3.90 1.47
CA ARG A 40 7.43 4.75 1.91
C ARG A 40 7.91 5.62 0.77
N LYS A 41 8.21 6.87 1.06
CA LYS A 41 8.96 7.73 0.14
C LYS A 41 10.46 7.49 0.29
N ARG A 42 11.13 7.17 -0.82
CA ARG A 42 12.58 7.04 -0.91
C ARG A 42 13.09 7.83 -2.11
N ALA A 43 14.00 8.78 -1.88
CA ALA A 43 14.60 9.62 -2.92
C ALA A 43 13.56 10.26 -3.87
N GLY A 44 12.41 10.69 -3.34
CA GLY A 44 11.34 11.31 -4.12
C GLY A 44 10.38 10.36 -4.83
N SER A 45 10.60 9.04 -4.74
CA SER A 45 9.72 8.02 -5.33
C SER A 45 9.00 7.22 -4.26
N GLY A 46 7.73 6.89 -4.51
CA GLY A 46 6.95 6.00 -3.67
C GLY A 46 7.35 4.53 -3.85
N VAL A 47 7.54 3.81 -2.76
CA VAL A 47 7.92 2.39 -2.75
C VAL A 47 7.00 1.62 -1.82
N LEU A 48 6.57 0.43 -2.25
CA LEU A 48 5.82 -0.51 -1.43
C LEU A 48 6.78 -1.58 -0.88
N GLU A 49 6.98 -1.57 0.43
CA GLU A 49 7.84 -2.53 1.13
C GLU A 49 6.99 -3.63 1.78
N PRO A 50 7.32 -4.93 1.58
CA PRO A 50 6.57 -6.00 2.20
C PRO A 50 6.73 -5.97 3.74
N VAL A 51 5.63 -6.11 4.46
CA VAL A 51 5.62 -6.25 5.92
C VAL A 51 6.02 -7.68 6.27
N ARG A 52 7.18 -7.86 6.88
CA ARG A 52 7.76 -9.19 7.17
C ARG A 52 6.94 -10.01 8.16
N HIS A 53 6.31 -9.36 9.14
CA HIS A 53 5.54 -10.01 10.20
C HIS A 53 4.16 -9.38 10.27
N VAL A 54 3.21 -9.96 9.55
CA VAL A 54 1.80 -9.59 9.65
C VAL A 54 1.23 -10.29 10.88
N ALA A 55 0.60 -9.51 11.77
CA ALA A 55 -0.02 -10.07 12.97
C ALA A 55 -1.11 -11.09 12.59
N THR A 56 -1.01 -12.32 13.10
CA THR A 56 -1.96 -13.40 12.89
C THR A 56 -3.16 -13.28 13.84
N ILE A 57 -3.89 -12.18 13.74
CA ILE A 57 -5.10 -11.95 14.54
C ILE A 57 -6.26 -12.63 13.84
N ARG A 58 -7.06 -13.38 14.60
CA ARG A 58 -8.29 -14.00 14.11
C ARG A 58 -9.51 -13.19 14.52
N LEU A 59 -10.52 -13.18 13.66
CA LEU A 59 -11.78 -12.48 13.93
C LEU A 59 -12.53 -13.00 15.17
N GLU A 60 -12.39 -14.28 15.47
CA GLU A 60 -13.01 -14.90 16.65
C GLU A 60 -12.43 -14.37 17.96
N SER A 61 -11.16 -13.91 17.92
CA SER A 61 -10.47 -13.34 19.10
C SER A 61 -10.95 -11.92 19.45
N LEU A 62 -11.74 -11.28 18.58
CA LEU A 62 -12.24 -9.92 18.77
C LEU A 62 -13.68 -9.95 19.24
N VAL A 63 -13.89 -9.90 20.56
CA VAL A 63 -15.19 -10.13 21.22
C VAL A 63 -16.03 -8.86 21.34
N GLU A 64 -15.41 -7.69 21.57
CA GLU A 64 -16.11 -6.45 21.96
C GLU A 64 -16.59 -5.55 20.81
N VAL A 65 -16.39 -5.96 19.55
CA VAL A 65 -16.66 -5.12 18.36
C VAL A 65 -17.64 -5.76 17.38
N ALA A 66 -18.59 -6.55 17.87
CA ALA A 66 -19.45 -7.39 17.03
C ALA A 66 -20.21 -6.64 15.91
N PRO A 67 -20.86 -5.48 16.13
CA PRO A 67 -21.57 -4.78 15.04
C PRO A 67 -20.64 -4.15 14.01
N GLN A 68 -19.51 -3.60 14.45
CA GLN A 68 -18.50 -3.00 13.58
C GLN A 68 -17.81 -4.08 12.76
N LYS A 69 -17.48 -5.21 13.38
CA LYS A 69 -16.92 -6.39 12.77
C LYS A 69 -17.80 -6.91 11.63
N GLU A 70 -19.09 -7.11 11.88
CA GLU A 70 -20.02 -7.61 10.87
C GLU A 70 -20.12 -6.68 9.65
N ARG A 71 -20.21 -5.37 9.87
CA ARG A 71 -20.28 -4.37 8.81
C ARG A 71 -19.01 -4.36 7.97
N LEU A 72 -17.83 -4.37 8.63
CA LEU A 72 -16.56 -4.39 7.94
C LEU A 72 -16.39 -5.67 7.12
N LEU A 73 -16.71 -6.83 7.70
CA LEU A 73 -16.63 -8.12 7.00
C LEU A 73 -17.48 -8.14 5.74
N ARG A 74 -18.75 -7.74 5.85
CA ARG A 74 -19.67 -7.71 4.70
C ARG A 74 -19.15 -6.78 3.59
N ASN A 75 -18.67 -5.58 3.96
CA ASN A 75 -18.11 -4.63 3.01
C ASN A 75 -16.86 -5.20 2.32
N THR A 76 -15.97 -5.87 3.08
CA THR A 76 -14.75 -6.48 2.54
C THR A 76 -15.05 -7.69 1.67
N GLU A 77 -16.01 -8.52 2.06
CA GLU A 77 -16.45 -9.68 1.27
C GLU A 77 -16.98 -9.24 -0.10
N GLN A 78 -17.82 -8.20 -0.15
CA GLN A 78 -18.29 -7.61 -1.40
C GLN A 78 -17.13 -7.09 -2.25
N PHE A 79 -16.17 -6.40 -1.64
CA PHE A 79 -14.99 -5.89 -2.32
C PHE A 79 -14.15 -7.01 -2.94
N VAL A 80 -13.85 -8.06 -2.19
CA VAL A 80 -13.06 -9.20 -2.66
C VAL A 80 -13.80 -9.96 -3.77
N ALA A 81 -15.13 -10.07 -3.67
CA ALA A 81 -15.97 -10.67 -4.72
C ALA A 81 -16.07 -9.81 -6.01
N GLY A 82 -15.45 -8.63 -6.04
CA GLY A 82 -15.44 -7.74 -7.20
C GLY A 82 -16.64 -6.80 -7.31
N HIS A 83 -17.45 -6.71 -6.25
CA HIS A 83 -18.55 -5.76 -6.17
C HIS A 83 -18.09 -4.41 -5.59
N GLY A 84 -18.93 -3.39 -5.76
CA GLY A 84 -18.70 -2.08 -5.15
C GLY A 84 -18.65 -2.18 -3.62
N ALA A 85 -17.69 -1.51 -3.00
CA ALA A 85 -17.54 -1.42 -1.56
C ALA A 85 -17.34 0.04 -1.13
N ASN A 86 -17.67 0.33 0.11
CA ASN A 86 -17.56 1.68 0.67
C ASN A 86 -16.21 1.86 1.39
N ASN A 87 -15.74 3.10 1.42
CA ASN A 87 -14.68 3.49 2.34
C ASN A 87 -15.17 3.34 3.78
N VAL A 88 -14.25 3.00 4.68
CA VAL A 88 -14.58 2.73 6.10
C VAL A 88 -13.78 3.66 6.99
N LEU A 89 -14.47 4.35 7.87
CA LEU A 89 -13.88 5.12 8.97
C LEU A 89 -14.17 4.41 10.29
N LEU A 90 -13.11 3.97 10.98
CA LEU A 90 -13.21 3.37 12.32
C LEU A 90 -12.90 4.44 13.37
N THR A 91 -13.89 4.79 14.17
CA THR A 91 -13.77 5.75 15.27
C THR A 91 -13.73 5.05 16.63
N GLY A 92 -13.12 5.67 17.62
CA GLY A 92 -13.05 5.16 18.99
C GLY A 92 -11.67 5.39 19.62
N ALA A 93 -11.58 5.23 20.92
CA ALA A 93 -10.38 5.45 21.71
C ALA A 93 -9.20 4.57 21.23
N ARG A 94 -7.98 5.00 21.55
CA ARG A 94 -6.76 4.19 21.29
C ARG A 94 -6.86 2.88 22.08
N GLY A 95 -6.41 1.78 21.49
CA GLY A 95 -6.45 0.46 22.14
C GLY A 95 -7.77 -0.30 22.02
N THR A 96 -8.82 0.25 21.39
CA THR A 96 -10.11 -0.43 21.21
C THR A 96 -10.15 -1.49 20.11
N GLY A 97 -9.01 -1.91 19.59
CA GLY A 97 -8.93 -3.01 18.63
C GLY A 97 -9.21 -2.65 17.15
N LYS A 98 -9.30 -1.35 16.79
CA LYS A 98 -9.56 -0.92 15.41
C LYS A 98 -8.57 -1.49 14.40
N SER A 99 -7.27 -1.29 14.63
CA SER A 99 -6.21 -1.80 13.76
C SER A 99 -6.14 -3.32 13.79
N SER A 100 -6.46 -3.95 14.92
CA SER A 100 -6.57 -5.40 15.03
C SER A 100 -7.71 -5.96 14.19
N LEU A 101 -8.83 -5.24 14.11
CA LEU A 101 -9.97 -5.64 13.29
C LEU A 101 -9.62 -5.61 11.80
N ILE A 102 -8.90 -4.60 11.32
CA ILE A 102 -8.44 -4.52 9.93
C ILE A 102 -7.48 -5.68 9.61
N LYS A 103 -6.52 -5.96 10.51
CA LYS A 103 -5.55 -7.06 10.32
C LYS A 103 -6.22 -8.43 10.35
N ALA A 104 -7.22 -8.63 11.21
CA ALA A 104 -8.01 -9.85 11.24
C ALA A 104 -8.84 -10.03 9.95
N CYS A 105 -9.41 -8.96 9.43
CA CYS A 105 -10.12 -8.95 8.15
C CYS A 105 -9.17 -9.30 6.99
N LEU A 106 -7.96 -8.71 6.96
CA LEU A 106 -6.94 -9.07 5.99
C LEU A 106 -6.62 -10.57 6.03
N ASN A 107 -6.35 -11.12 7.21
CA ASN A 107 -6.03 -12.55 7.37
C ASN A 107 -7.17 -13.46 6.87
N GLN A 108 -8.42 -13.07 7.08
CA GLN A 108 -9.60 -13.82 6.64
C GLN A 108 -9.70 -13.92 5.11
N PHE A 109 -9.39 -12.83 4.40
CA PHE A 109 -9.59 -12.74 2.95
C PHE A 109 -8.29 -12.79 2.12
N ALA A 110 -7.12 -12.92 2.76
CA ALA A 110 -5.83 -12.95 2.07
C ALA A 110 -5.71 -14.07 1.03
N SER A 111 -6.29 -15.25 1.33
CA SER A 111 -6.32 -16.40 0.40
C SER A 111 -7.22 -16.13 -0.83
N GLN A 112 -8.12 -15.18 -0.73
CA GLN A 112 -8.99 -14.73 -1.82
C GLN A 112 -8.42 -13.52 -2.58
N GLY A 113 -7.14 -13.19 -2.36
CA GLY A 113 -6.44 -12.14 -3.07
C GLY A 113 -6.49 -10.76 -2.39
N LEU A 114 -6.96 -10.64 -1.14
CA LEU A 114 -6.92 -9.37 -0.43
C LEU A 114 -5.49 -9.05 0.00
N ARG A 115 -5.10 -7.79 -0.17
CA ARG A 115 -3.82 -7.22 0.26
C ARG A 115 -4.06 -5.91 1.01
N LEU A 116 -3.12 -5.54 1.88
CA LEU A 116 -3.16 -4.29 2.63
C LEU A 116 -1.98 -3.41 2.28
N ILE A 117 -2.21 -2.11 2.13
CA ILE A 117 -1.15 -1.10 2.04
C ILE A 117 -1.31 -0.18 3.24
N GLU A 118 -0.35 -0.22 4.16
CA GLU A 118 -0.25 0.73 5.27
C GLU A 118 0.36 2.03 4.76
N VAL A 119 -0.30 3.16 5.05
CA VAL A 119 0.13 4.51 4.65
C VAL A 119 0.15 5.40 5.88
N ASP A 120 1.22 6.13 6.09
CA ASP A 120 1.29 7.13 7.14
C ASP A 120 0.43 8.36 6.74
N LYS A 121 -0.15 9.08 7.72
CA LYS A 121 -1.02 10.25 7.48
C LYS A 121 -0.36 11.26 6.53
N ALA A 122 0.93 11.55 6.74
CA ALA A 122 1.69 12.50 5.93
C ALA A 122 1.82 12.10 4.44
N ASP A 123 1.73 10.82 4.14
CA ASP A 123 1.87 10.27 2.80
C ASP A 123 0.51 10.07 2.09
N LEU A 124 -0.63 10.40 2.73
CA LEU A 124 -1.95 10.31 2.10
C LEU A 124 -2.12 11.23 0.88
N VAL A 125 -1.32 12.26 0.77
CA VAL A 125 -1.27 13.15 -0.41
C VAL A 125 -0.84 12.39 -1.67
N ASP A 126 -0.15 11.26 -1.52
CA ASP A 126 0.31 10.40 -2.61
C ASP A 126 -0.68 9.27 -2.93
N LEU A 127 -1.89 9.32 -2.39
CA LEU A 127 -2.90 8.27 -2.66
C LEU A 127 -3.11 7.98 -4.15
N PRO A 128 -3.13 8.96 -5.07
CA PRO A 128 -3.20 8.69 -6.51
C PRO A 128 -2.03 7.83 -6.99
N ASP A 129 -0.80 8.16 -6.58
CA ASP A 129 0.40 7.40 -6.96
C ASP A 129 0.37 5.97 -6.41
N ILE A 130 -0.14 5.80 -5.18
CA ILE A 130 -0.31 4.49 -4.54
C ILE A 130 -1.32 3.63 -5.34
N VAL A 131 -2.40 4.24 -5.79
CA VAL A 131 -3.41 3.55 -6.62
C VAL A 131 -2.81 3.13 -7.95
N ASP A 132 -2.03 3.98 -8.60
CA ASP A 132 -1.37 3.68 -9.87
C ASP A 132 -0.39 2.51 -9.75
N LEU A 133 0.31 2.38 -8.62
CA LEU A 133 1.23 1.24 -8.37
C LEU A 133 0.53 -0.13 -8.36
N VAL A 134 -0.78 -0.18 -8.12
CA VAL A 134 -1.55 -1.42 -7.99
C VAL A 134 -2.67 -1.57 -9.01
N ALA A 135 -2.86 -0.59 -9.90
CA ALA A 135 -3.98 -0.53 -10.84
C ALA A 135 -4.10 -1.77 -11.73
N ASP A 136 -2.96 -2.30 -12.20
CA ASP A 136 -2.89 -3.45 -13.11
C ASP A 136 -2.79 -4.80 -12.38
N ARG A 137 -2.96 -4.80 -11.04
CA ARG A 137 -2.84 -6.04 -10.25
C ARG A 137 -4.17 -6.76 -10.14
N PRO A 138 -4.14 -8.12 -10.17
CA PRO A 138 -5.36 -8.92 -10.00
C PRO A 138 -5.86 -8.95 -8.54
N GLU A 139 -4.98 -8.65 -7.57
CA GLU A 139 -5.33 -8.62 -6.15
C GLU A 139 -6.23 -7.42 -5.83
N ARG A 140 -6.94 -7.50 -4.72
CA ARG A 140 -7.73 -6.40 -4.16
C ARG A 140 -6.97 -5.73 -3.02
N PHE A 141 -6.83 -4.41 -3.08
CA PHE A 141 -6.02 -3.66 -2.12
C PHE A 141 -6.88 -2.78 -1.22
N ILE A 142 -6.65 -2.89 0.09
CA ILE A 142 -7.14 -1.92 1.09
C ILE A 142 -5.98 -0.98 1.40
N VAL A 143 -6.16 0.31 1.19
CA VAL A 143 -5.25 1.33 1.71
C VAL A 143 -5.70 1.65 3.14
N PHE A 144 -4.80 1.46 4.10
CA PHE A 144 -5.06 1.63 5.51
C PHE A 144 -4.17 2.71 6.11
N CYS A 145 -4.79 3.73 6.68
CA CYS A 145 -4.11 4.74 7.47
C CYS A 145 -4.55 4.61 8.93
N ASP A 146 -3.60 4.34 9.81
CA ASP A 146 -3.85 4.30 11.25
C ASP A 146 -3.65 5.69 11.86
N ASP A 147 -4.36 5.96 12.95
CA ASP A 147 -4.20 7.18 13.76
C ASP A 147 -4.45 8.50 12.97
N LEU A 148 -5.56 8.54 12.21
CA LEU A 148 -6.03 9.77 11.58
C LEU A 148 -6.51 10.73 12.67
N SER A 149 -5.62 11.59 13.15
CA SER A 149 -5.97 12.79 13.92
C SER A 149 -5.99 14.00 12.99
N PHE A 150 -7.04 14.81 13.10
CA PHE A 150 -7.12 16.09 12.41
C PHE A 150 -6.86 17.17 13.45
N ASP A 151 -5.82 17.99 13.25
CA ASP A 151 -5.59 19.16 14.07
C ASP A 151 -6.55 20.27 13.65
N GLU A 152 -6.97 21.14 14.62
CA GLU A 152 -7.82 22.30 14.33
C GLU A 152 -7.11 23.19 13.31
N GLY A 153 -7.56 23.18 12.05
CA GLY A 153 -7.01 24.01 10.97
C GLY A 153 -6.53 23.25 9.72
N GLU A 154 -6.65 21.91 9.68
CA GLU A 154 -6.43 21.12 8.45
C GLU A 154 -7.75 20.84 7.68
#